data_dbb527391dc4ea58bd161c8cad0a18db
#
_entry.id   dbb527391dc4ea58bd161c8cad0a18db
#
_cell.length_a   1.000
_cell.length_b   1.000
_cell.length_c   1.000
_cell.angle_alpha   90.00
_cell.angle_beta   90.00
_cell.angle_gamma   90.00
#
_symmetry.space_group_name_H-M   'P 1'
#
loop_
_entity.id
_entity.type
_entity.pdbx_description
1 polymer ?
#
loop_
_entity_poly.entity_id
_entity_poly.type
_entity_poly.pdbx_seq_one_letter_code
_entity_poly.pdbx_strand_id
1 'polypeptide(L)'
;YLRGGLAVLAALVAGGFYFYNRSHTFTEYVVTSTDECLDIDGTEYVMLGKSVMKYSPDGVFCVNTHNEANWSIAYSMQTPVASVCEKTMAIVEQQGNQVYVLNAEGLLGKFETDWPILKARVSAQGVVALVLDEEDATVIELRSSTGEAIAAVKTTVADYGYPLDIAITSNASRMAVSFLGVSGGSLNSKIAFFDFSSASVSDDSHLAGTLDYPGRVFPQIYYADSSTAVALGDTGFV
;
A
#
# COMPACT_ATOMS: atom_id res chain seq x y z
N TYR A 1 -14.51 -53.32 -8.01
CA TYR A 1 -13.70 -53.02 -6.82
C TYR A 1 -12.32 -52.43 -7.19
N LEU A 2 -11.63 -52.94 -8.23
CA LEU A 2 -10.27 -52.51 -8.61
C LEU A 2 -10.24 -51.02 -9.06
N ARG A 3 -11.25 -50.53 -9.80
CA ARG A 3 -11.32 -49.16 -10.30
C ARG A 3 -11.57 -48.15 -9.18
N GLY A 4 -12.33 -48.51 -8.14
CA GLY A 4 -12.56 -47.67 -6.97
C GLY A 4 -11.31 -47.48 -6.11
N GLY A 5 -10.52 -48.56 -5.92
CA GLY A 5 -9.27 -48.51 -5.19
C GLY A 5 -8.21 -47.63 -5.85
N LEU A 6 -8.13 -47.65 -7.19
CA LEU A 6 -7.20 -46.82 -7.95
C LEU A 6 -7.51 -45.33 -7.85
N ALA A 7 -8.81 -44.95 -7.85
CA ALA A 7 -9.27 -43.58 -7.72
C ALA A 7 -8.97 -43.00 -6.32
N VAL A 8 -9.16 -43.81 -5.27
CA VAL A 8 -8.82 -43.41 -3.88
C VAL A 8 -7.30 -43.26 -3.73
N LEU A 9 -6.50 -44.13 -4.28
CA LEU A 9 -5.04 -44.01 -4.24
C LEU A 9 -4.56 -42.73 -4.95
N ALA A 10 -5.09 -42.44 -6.14
CA ALA A 10 -4.78 -41.23 -6.89
C ALA A 10 -5.17 -39.95 -6.12
N ALA A 11 -6.31 -39.94 -5.44
CA ALA A 11 -6.74 -38.80 -4.60
C ALA A 11 -5.84 -38.60 -3.38
N LEU A 12 -5.38 -39.68 -2.74
CA LEU A 12 -4.43 -39.61 -1.62
C LEU A 12 -3.07 -39.09 -2.05
N VAL A 13 -2.55 -39.52 -3.21
CA VAL A 13 -1.26 -39.05 -3.76
C VAL A 13 -1.39 -37.54 -4.13
N ALA A 14 -2.48 -37.15 -4.80
CA ALA A 14 -2.68 -35.74 -5.16
C ALA A 14 -2.86 -34.84 -3.92
N GLY A 15 -3.61 -35.31 -2.91
CA GLY A 15 -3.75 -34.61 -1.63
C GLY A 15 -2.44 -34.50 -0.87
N GLY A 16 -1.65 -35.58 -0.80
CA GLY A 16 -0.32 -35.59 -0.18
C GLY A 16 0.64 -34.63 -0.87
N PHE A 17 0.65 -34.62 -2.21
CA PHE A 17 1.47 -33.70 -3.01
C PHE A 17 1.04 -32.24 -2.81
N TYR A 18 -0.26 -31.96 -2.75
CA TYR A 18 -0.77 -30.63 -2.47
C TYR A 18 -0.37 -30.12 -1.08
N PHE A 19 -0.52 -30.96 -0.05
CA PHE A 19 -0.10 -30.62 1.32
C PHE A 19 1.42 -30.45 1.42
N TYR A 20 2.20 -31.33 0.81
CA TYR A 20 3.66 -31.23 0.78
C TYR A 20 4.10 -29.90 0.15
N ASN A 21 3.55 -29.54 -1.00
CA ASN A 21 3.91 -28.31 -1.71
C ASN A 21 3.49 -27.04 -0.96
N ARG A 22 2.38 -27.10 -0.21
CA ARG A 22 1.88 -25.97 0.59
C ARG A 22 2.64 -25.78 1.92
N SER A 23 3.14 -26.86 2.51
CA SER A 23 3.87 -26.83 3.78
C SER A 23 5.38 -26.78 3.63
N HIS A 24 5.90 -26.90 2.39
CA HIS A 24 7.33 -26.89 2.15
C HIS A 24 7.88 -25.46 2.23
N THR A 25 8.64 -25.20 3.28
CA THR A 25 9.44 -23.98 3.40
C THR A 25 10.81 -24.20 2.78
N PHE A 26 11.14 -23.39 1.77
CA PHE A 26 12.47 -23.41 1.18
C PHE A 26 13.47 -22.78 2.18
N THR A 27 14.39 -23.57 2.68
CA THR A 27 15.44 -23.13 3.63
C THR A 27 16.79 -22.88 2.95
N GLU A 28 16.93 -23.31 1.70
CA GLU A 28 18.14 -23.16 0.93
C GLU A 28 17.83 -22.48 -0.42
N TYR A 29 18.76 -21.66 -0.88
CA TYR A 29 18.71 -21.04 -2.19
C TYR A 29 20.02 -21.27 -2.92
N VAL A 30 19.95 -21.32 -4.24
CA VAL A 30 21.13 -21.38 -5.12
C VAL A 30 21.16 -20.10 -5.94
N VAL A 31 22.26 -19.35 -5.86
CA VAL A 31 22.50 -18.19 -6.72
C VAL A 31 22.81 -18.73 -8.12
N THR A 32 21.93 -18.50 -9.09
CA THR A 32 22.08 -18.96 -10.47
C THR A 32 22.81 -17.98 -11.35
N SER A 33 22.74 -16.68 -11.04
CA SER A 33 23.48 -15.62 -11.72
C SER A 33 23.66 -14.43 -10.80
N THR A 34 24.68 -13.64 -11.06
CA THR A 34 24.92 -12.36 -10.38
C THR A 34 25.33 -11.35 -11.45
N ASP A 35 24.58 -10.28 -11.57
CA ASP A 35 24.85 -9.19 -12.49
C ASP A 35 25.27 -7.94 -11.71
N GLU A 36 26.20 -7.17 -12.24
CA GLU A 36 26.58 -5.87 -11.67
C GLU A 36 25.48 -4.84 -12.02
N CYS A 37 24.95 -4.17 -11.02
CA CYS A 37 24.03 -3.06 -11.19
C CYS A 37 24.79 -1.73 -11.03
N LEU A 38 24.77 -0.90 -12.08
CA LEU A 38 25.26 0.47 -12.02
C LEU A 38 24.10 1.37 -11.56
N ASP A 39 23.84 1.35 -10.26
CA ASP A 39 22.76 2.12 -9.67
C ASP A 39 23.30 3.42 -9.06
N ILE A 40 22.47 4.47 -9.06
CA ILE A 40 22.79 5.73 -8.37
C ILE A 40 22.46 5.62 -6.88
N ASP A 41 23.06 6.48 -6.07
CA ASP A 41 22.74 6.57 -4.65
C ASP A 41 21.24 6.83 -4.43
N GLY A 42 20.65 6.14 -3.46
CA GLY A 42 19.22 6.24 -3.17
C GLY A 42 18.31 5.40 -4.08
N THR A 43 18.88 4.48 -4.89
CA THR A 43 18.06 3.52 -5.64
C THR A 43 17.44 2.48 -4.69
N GLU A 44 16.13 2.35 -4.78
CA GLU A 44 15.36 1.34 -4.07
C GLU A 44 14.73 0.33 -5.03
N TYR A 45 14.42 -0.85 -4.49
CA TYR A 45 13.92 -1.98 -5.28
C TYR A 45 12.61 -2.51 -4.69
N VAL A 46 11.64 -2.73 -5.56
CA VAL A 46 10.35 -3.30 -5.20
C VAL A 46 9.96 -4.38 -6.20
N MET A 47 9.45 -5.51 -5.70
CA MET A 47 8.88 -6.54 -6.55
C MET A 47 7.46 -6.15 -6.97
N LEU A 48 7.18 -6.23 -8.27
CA LEU A 48 5.86 -6.01 -8.84
C LEU A 48 5.47 -7.21 -9.72
N GLY A 49 4.78 -8.17 -9.11
CA GLY A 49 4.50 -9.45 -9.75
C GLY A 49 5.79 -10.25 -10.03
N LYS A 50 6.17 -10.38 -11.30
CA LYS A 50 7.41 -11.05 -11.75
C LYS A 50 8.51 -10.08 -12.16
N SER A 51 8.25 -8.78 -12.13
CA SER A 51 9.19 -7.73 -12.51
C SER A 51 9.78 -7.09 -11.26
N VAL A 52 10.97 -6.53 -11.40
CA VAL A 52 11.62 -5.69 -10.39
C VAL A 52 11.50 -4.25 -10.82
N MET A 53 10.97 -3.42 -9.92
CA MET A 53 10.94 -1.97 -10.10
C MET A 53 12.12 -1.38 -9.35
N LYS A 54 12.97 -0.66 -10.06
CA LYS A 54 14.08 0.13 -9.50
C LYS A 54 13.66 1.59 -9.57
N TYR A 55 13.60 2.26 -8.43
CA TYR A 55 13.25 3.68 -8.41
C TYR A 55 14.25 4.49 -7.59
N SER A 56 14.42 5.72 -7.97
CA SER A 56 15.41 6.65 -7.42
C SER A 56 14.88 8.09 -7.54
N PRO A 57 15.58 9.12 -7.06
CA PRO A 57 15.20 10.51 -7.28
C PRO A 57 15.03 10.91 -8.76
N ASP A 58 15.72 10.24 -9.69
CA ASP A 58 15.77 10.62 -11.11
C ASP A 58 14.79 9.83 -11.99
N GLY A 59 14.14 8.79 -11.45
CA GLY A 59 13.19 7.99 -12.24
C GLY A 59 12.95 6.58 -11.74
N VAL A 60 12.18 5.83 -12.52
CA VAL A 60 11.84 4.43 -12.28
C VAL A 60 12.12 3.58 -13.52
N PHE A 61 12.62 2.39 -13.28
CA PHE A 61 12.92 1.36 -14.28
C PHE A 61 12.19 0.08 -13.93
N CYS A 62 11.53 -0.51 -14.90
CA CYS A 62 11.02 -1.88 -14.79
C CYS A 62 12.04 -2.81 -15.43
N VAL A 63 12.59 -3.72 -14.65
CA VAL A 63 13.58 -4.69 -15.12
C VAL A 63 13.04 -6.12 -14.98
N ASN A 64 13.47 -6.99 -15.88
CA ASN A 64 13.19 -8.42 -15.78
C ASN A 64 14.20 -9.11 -14.83
N THR A 65 14.08 -10.42 -14.68
CA THR A 65 14.97 -11.23 -13.85
C THR A 65 16.43 -11.29 -14.33
N HIS A 66 16.73 -10.77 -15.52
CA HIS A 66 18.08 -10.67 -16.10
C HIS A 66 18.63 -9.24 -16.06
N ASN A 67 17.97 -8.34 -15.29
CA ASN A 67 18.30 -6.92 -15.18
C ASN A 67 18.25 -6.16 -16.52
N GLU A 68 17.48 -6.65 -17.49
CA GLU A 68 17.21 -5.95 -18.74
C GLU A 68 16.02 -5.02 -18.54
N ALA A 69 16.16 -3.76 -18.91
CA ALA A 69 15.09 -2.77 -18.78
C ALA A 69 13.99 -3.04 -19.82
N ASN A 70 12.76 -3.27 -19.35
CA ASN A 70 11.59 -3.34 -20.18
C ASN A 70 11.13 -1.93 -20.61
N TRP A 71 11.15 -1.00 -19.63
CA TRP A 71 10.84 0.41 -19.83
C TRP A 71 11.43 1.24 -18.69
N SER A 72 11.50 2.56 -18.90
CA SER A 72 11.90 3.53 -17.88
C SER A 72 11.10 4.81 -18.00
N ILE A 73 10.91 5.50 -16.88
CA ILE A 73 10.26 6.80 -16.78
C ILE A 73 11.13 7.71 -15.95
N ALA A 74 11.55 8.83 -16.56
CA ALA A 74 12.30 9.87 -15.87
C ALA A 74 11.33 10.82 -15.14
N TYR A 75 11.69 11.18 -13.94
CA TYR A 75 11.08 12.26 -13.14
C TYR A 75 12.20 12.93 -12.32
N SER A 76 11.85 13.95 -11.56
CA SER A 76 12.76 14.55 -10.58
C SER A 76 11.98 14.69 -9.27
N MET A 77 12.35 13.91 -8.26
CA MET A 77 11.78 13.92 -6.92
C MET A 77 12.92 13.96 -5.91
N GLN A 78 12.74 14.69 -4.80
CA GLN A 78 13.75 14.72 -3.74
C GLN A 78 13.67 13.46 -2.86
N THR A 79 12.46 13.05 -2.52
CA THR A 79 12.21 11.91 -1.63
C THR A 79 11.10 11.04 -2.21
N PRO A 80 11.40 10.22 -3.24
CA PRO A 80 10.42 9.29 -3.79
C PRO A 80 10.11 8.18 -2.79
N VAL A 81 8.82 7.89 -2.59
CA VAL A 81 8.34 6.79 -1.76
C VAL A 81 7.38 5.95 -2.57
N ALA A 82 7.57 4.63 -2.52
CA ALA A 82 6.73 3.70 -3.24
C ALA A 82 5.68 3.05 -2.35
N SER A 83 4.50 2.85 -2.91
CA SER A 83 3.45 1.99 -2.38
C SER A 83 3.07 0.96 -3.42
N VAL A 84 2.94 -0.30 -3.02
CA VAL A 84 2.60 -1.41 -3.93
C VAL A 84 1.39 -2.15 -3.43
N CYS A 85 0.50 -2.48 -4.36
CA CYS A 85 -0.63 -3.37 -4.14
C CYS A 85 -0.77 -4.30 -5.35
N GLU A 86 -0.55 -5.60 -5.14
CA GLU A 86 -0.61 -6.64 -6.18
C GLU A 86 0.27 -6.34 -7.41
N LYS A 87 -0.32 -5.82 -8.48
CA LYS A 87 0.35 -5.50 -9.76
C LYS A 87 0.46 -4.01 -10.04
N THR A 88 0.08 -3.19 -9.07
CA THR A 88 0.06 -1.73 -9.19
C THR A 88 1.01 -1.12 -8.18
N MET A 89 1.71 -0.09 -8.61
CA MET A 89 2.65 0.69 -7.81
C MET A 89 2.32 2.17 -7.96
N ALA A 90 2.36 2.91 -6.86
CA ALA A 90 2.42 4.37 -6.88
C ALA A 90 3.77 4.82 -6.35
N ILE A 91 4.39 5.77 -7.03
CA ILE A 91 5.56 6.50 -6.54
C ILE A 91 5.11 7.92 -6.28
N VAL A 92 5.35 8.41 -5.09
CA VAL A 92 4.97 9.76 -4.68
C VAL A 92 6.19 10.49 -4.13
N GLU A 93 6.23 11.79 -4.34
CA GLU A 93 7.22 12.65 -3.70
C GLU A 93 6.77 12.98 -2.28
N GLN A 94 7.44 12.43 -1.27
CA GLN A 94 7.14 12.74 0.13
C GLN A 94 7.48 14.20 0.43
N GLN A 95 6.54 14.94 1.01
CA GLN A 95 6.57 16.40 1.21
C GLN A 95 6.63 17.22 -0.09
N GLY A 96 6.40 16.59 -1.22
CA GLY A 96 6.17 17.20 -2.52
C GLY A 96 4.76 16.89 -3.01
N ASN A 97 4.54 17.07 -4.32
CA ASN A 97 3.19 17.02 -4.91
C ASN A 97 3.05 15.99 -6.02
N GLN A 98 4.15 15.39 -6.49
CA GLN A 98 4.13 14.51 -7.65
C GLN A 98 3.65 13.10 -7.30
N VAL A 99 2.81 12.54 -8.18
CA VAL A 99 2.29 11.16 -8.08
C VAL A 99 2.41 10.50 -9.45
N TYR A 100 3.03 9.31 -9.47
CA TYR A 100 3.10 8.43 -10.63
C TYR A 100 2.47 7.09 -10.28
N VAL A 101 1.52 6.63 -11.08
CA VAL A 101 0.87 5.32 -10.90
C VAL A 101 1.28 4.42 -12.05
N LEU A 102 1.78 3.23 -11.75
CA LEU A 102 2.52 2.35 -12.64
C LEU A 102 2.05 0.90 -12.48
N ASN A 103 2.31 0.10 -13.48
CA ASN A 103 2.28 -1.36 -13.40
C ASN A 103 3.48 -1.95 -14.18
N ALA A 104 3.55 -3.26 -14.34
CA ALA A 104 4.65 -3.91 -15.07
C ALA A 104 4.67 -3.57 -16.57
N GLU A 105 3.54 -3.11 -17.14
CA GLU A 105 3.38 -2.72 -18.55
C GLU A 105 3.76 -1.26 -18.80
N GLY A 106 3.81 -0.41 -17.74
CA GLY A 106 4.19 1.00 -17.86
C GLY A 106 3.40 1.96 -16.98
N LEU A 107 3.33 3.20 -17.42
CA LEU A 107 2.62 4.29 -16.75
C LEU A 107 1.11 4.15 -16.93
N LEU A 108 0.37 4.06 -15.82
CA LEU A 108 -1.10 4.14 -15.80
C LEU A 108 -1.58 5.60 -15.77
N GLY A 109 -0.84 6.47 -15.10
CA GLY A 109 -1.12 7.89 -15.06
C GLY A 109 -0.17 8.63 -14.13
N LYS A 110 -0.22 9.96 -14.23
CA LYS A 110 0.52 10.88 -13.35
C LYS A 110 -0.31 12.11 -13.08
N PHE A 111 -0.13 12.69 -11.90
CA PHE A 111 -0.79 13.93 -11.52
C PHE A 111 0.00 14.64 -10.40
N GLU A 112 -0.41 15.84 -10.09
CA GLU A 112 0.10 16.61 -8.96
C GLU A 112 -1.03 16.88 -7.98
N THR A 113 -0.69 16.96 -6.69
CA THR A 113 -1.61 17.32 -5.60
C THR A 113 -1.51 18.81 -5.32
N ASP A 114 -2.58 19.37 -4.76
CA ASP A 114 -2.62 20.79 -4.39
C ASP A 114 -1.79 21.09 -3.12
N TRP A 115 -1.61 20.08 -2.27
CA TRP A 115 -0.90 20.14 -0.99
C TRP A 115 0.20 19.08 -0.91
N PRO A 116 1.25 19.31 -0.10
CA PRO A 116 2.32 18.33 0.09
C PRO A 116 1.82 16.97 0.59
N ILE A 117 2.39 15.89 0.07
CA ILE A 117 2.02 14.53 0.39
C ILE A 117 2.75 14.07 1.65
N LEU A 118 1.99 13.76 2.71
CA LEU A 118 2.54 13.15 3.93
C LEU A 118 2.64 11.64 3.81
N LYS A 119 1.58 11.01 3.29
CA LYS A 119 1.47 9.55 3.13
C LYS A 119 0.68 9.21 1.87
N ALA A 120 1.00 8.07 1.28
CA ALA A 120 0.24 7.52 0.15
C ALA A 120 0.16 6.00 0.21
N ARG A 121 -0.96 5.46 -0.27
CA ARG A 121 -1.16 4.03 -0.53
C ARG A 121 -1.91 3.86 -1.85
N VAL A 122 -1.56 2.81 -2.58
CA VAL A 122 -2.24 2.46 -3.84
C VAL A 122 -3.06 1.19 -3.68
N SER A 123 -4.19 1.13 -4.37
CA SER A 123 -5.01 -0.09 -4.51
C SER A 123 -4.58 -0.91 -5.72
N ALA A 124 -5.05 -2.14 -5.83
CA ALA A 124 -4.81 -3.01 -7.00
C ALA A 124 -5.36 -2.43 -8.31
N GLN A 125 -6.34 -1.52 -8.23
CA GLN A 125 -6.99 -0.86 -9.37
C GLN A 125 -6.33 0.47 -9.75
N GLY A 126 -5.29 0.90 -9.04
CA GLY A 126 -4.61 2.16 -9.30
C GLY A 126 -5.25 3.39 -8.64
N VAL A 127 -6.23 3.19 -7.74
CA VAL A 127 -6.72 4.27 -6.90
C VAL A 127 -5.67 4.58 -5.84
N VAL A 128 -5.33 5.85 -5.69
CA VAL A 128 -4.35 6.33 -4.72
C VAL A 128 -5.05 7.02 -3.57
N ALA A 129 -4.82 6.52 -2.36
CA ALA A 129 -5.19 7.20 -1.12
C ALA A 129 -4.03 8.09 -0.67
N LEU A 130 -4.31 9.35 -0.44
CA LEU A 130 -3.34 10.38 -0.11
C LEU A 130 -3.69 11.03 1.22
N VAL A 131 -2.69 11.32 2.02
CA VAL A 131 -2.78 12.20 3.19
C VAL A 131 -1.95 13.43 2.87
N LEU A 132 -2.60 14.57 2.80
CA LEU A 132 -2.04 15.84 2.38
C LEU A 132 -1.98 16.84 3.55
N ASP A 133 -0.95 17.68 3.56
CA ASP A 133 -0.69 18.69 4.59
C ASP A 133 -1.23 20.06 4.14
N GLU A 134 -2.40 20.43 4.62
CA GLU A 134 -3.01 21.73 4.39
C GLU A 134 -2.86 22.59 5.66
N GLU A 135 -1.70 23.23 5.83
CA GLU A 135 -1.37 24.14 6.96
C GLU A 135 -1.94 23.74 8.33
N ASP A 136 -3.24 24.06 8.59
CA ASP A 136 -3.92 23.79 9.86
C ASP A 136 -4.81 22.53 9.84
N ALA A 137 -4.84 21.80 8.73
CA ALA A 137 -5.69 20.64 8.52
C ALA A 137 -4.96 19.52 7.76
N THR A 138 -5.51 18.33 7.87
CA THR A 138 -5.10 17.19 7.04
C THR A 138 -6.22 16.88 6.05
N VAL A 139 -5.89 16.86 4.77
CA VAL A 139 -6.81 16.43 3.72
C VAL A 139 -6.48 15.01 3.35
N ILE A 140 -7.49 14.15 3.40
CA ILE A 140 -7.38 12.74 2.98
C ILE A 140 -8.15 12.61 1.69
N GLU A 141 -7.46 12.23 0.61
CA GLU A 141 -8.05 12.13 -0.72
C GLU A 141 -7.93 10.72 -1.29
N LEU A 142 -8.95 10.33 -2.04
CA LEU A 142 -8.89 9.23 -2.99
C LEU A 142 -8.90 9.81 -4.40
N ARG A 143 -7.87 9.49 -5.18
CA ARG A 143 -7.77 9.88 -6.59
C ARG A 143 -7.59 8.67 -7.49
N SER A 144 -8.13 8.76 -8.71
CA SER A 144 -7.85 7.77 -9.76
C SER A 144 -6.38 7.79 -10.16
N SER A 145 -5.92 6.82 -10.93
CA SER A 145 -4.57 6.80 -11.48
C SER A 145 -4.22 8.03 -12.33
N THR A 146 -5.22 8.71 -12.87
CA THR A 146 -5.07 9.93 -13.68
C THR A 146 -5.25 11.23 -12.89
N GLY A 147 -5.49 11.13 -11.56
CA GLY A 147 -5.64 12.28 -10.67
C GLY A 147 -7.06 12.79 -10.49
N GLU A 148 -8.06 12.13 -11.10
CA GLU A 148 -9.45 12.49 -10.89
C GLU A 148 -9.87 12.24 -9.45
N ALA A 149 -10.46 13.23 -8.78
CA ALA A 149 -10.90 13.13 -7.40
C ALA A 149 -12.10 12.18 -7.29
N ILE A 150 -11.98 11.18 -6.43
CA ILE A 150 -13.06 10.21 -6.14
C ILE A 150 -13.76 10.62 -4.83
N ALA A 151 -12.97 10.94 -3.81
CA ALA A 151 -13.47 11.42 -2.52
C ALA A 151 -12.41 12.27 -1.83
N ALA A 152 -12.86 13.18 -0.96
CA ALA A 152 -11.98 13.98 -0.11
C ALA A 152 -12.62 14.16 1.26
N VAL A 153 -11.82 14.00 2.31
CA VAL A 153 -12.22 14.20 3.70
C VAL A 153 -11.22 15.13 4.36
N LYS A 154 -11.71 16.18 5.00
CA LYS A 154 -10.87 17.13 5.76
C LYS A 154 -10.96 16.80 7.24
N THR A 155 -9.81 16.64 7.89
CA THR A 155 -9.69 16.39 9.33
C THR A 155 -8.85 17.50 9.97
N THR A 156 -9.07 17.77 11.26
CA THR A 156 -8.25 18.72 12.01
C THR A 156 -7.38 17.98 13.01
N VAL A 157 -6.21 18.55 13.32
CA VAL A 157 -5.32 18.00 14.35
C VAL A 157 -6.00 18.03 15.73
N ALA A 158 -6.91 18.98 15.97
CA ALA A 158 -7.65 19.08 17.23
C ALA A 158 -8.61 17.90 17.45
N ASP A 159 -9.29 17.43 16.39
CA ASP A 159 -10.30 16.37 16.49
C ASP A 159 -9.71 14.96 16.34
N TYR A 160 -8.72 14.81 15.44
CA TYR A 160 -8.16 13.50 15.08
C TYR A 160 -6.73 13.30 15.56
N GLY A 161 -5.94 14.35 15.68
CA GLY A 161 -4.49 14.26 15.88
C GLY A 161 -3.72 14.33 14.55
N TYR A 162 -2.41 14.04 14.62
CA TYR A 162 -1.53 14.03 13.47
C TYR A 162 -1.56 12.64 12.77
N PRO A 163 -1.70 12.55 11.45
CA PRO A 163 -1.76 11.27 10.75
C PRO A 163 -0.40 10.56 10.76
N LEU A 164 -0.37 9.33 11.25
CA LEU A 164 0.82 8.49 11.29
C LEU A 164 0.94 7.61 10.06
N ASP A 165 -0.14 6.93 9.69
CA ASP A 165 -0.17 6.02 8.54
C ASP A 165 -1.59 5.86 7.99
N ILE A 166 -1.67 5.40 6.75
CA ILE A 166 -2.90 5.15 6.02
C ILE A 166 -2.87 3.76 5.41
N ALA A 167 -4.00 3.07 5.38
CA ALA A 167 -4.20 1.81 4.68
C ALA A 167 -5.44 1.90 3.79
N ILE A 168 -5.40 1.23 2.65
CA ILE A 168 -6.53 1.09 1.73
C ILE A 168 -6.69 -0.39 1.35
N THR A 169 -7.92 -0.86 1.18
CA THR A 169 -8.18 -2.20 0.66
C THR A 169 -7.78 -2.32 -0.80
N SER A 170 -7.46 -3.53 -1.27
CA SER A 170 -7.02 -3.74 -2.66
C SER A 170 -8.05 -3.29 -3.70
N ASN A 171 -9.35 -3.34 -3.37
CA ASN A 171 -10.46 -2.85 -4.20
C ASN A 171 -10.84 -1.39 -3.96
N ALA A 172 -10.06 -0.64 -3.17
CA ALA A 172 -10.28 0.77 -2.82
C ALA A 172 -11.64 1.07 -2.14
N SER A 173 -12.35 0.05 -1.63
CA SER A 173 -13.66 0.27 -1.02
C SER A 173 -13.62 0.77 0.43
N ARG A 174 -12.51 0.53 1.12
CA ARG A 174 -12.32 0.94 2.52
C ARG A 174 -10.93 1.49 2.75
N MET A 175 -10.85 2.43 3.67
CA MET A 175 -9.61 3.06 4.09
C MET A 175 -9.60 3.17 5.62
N ALA A 176 -8.41 3.07 6.20
CA ALA A 176 -8.19 3.31 7.61
C ALA A 176 -6.99 4.26 7.78
N VAL A 177 -7.09 5.19 8.71
CA VAL A 177 -6.02 6.14 9.03
C VAL A 177 -5.75 6.10 10.52
N SER A 178 -4.49 5.92 10.87
CA SER A 178 -4.02 6.01 12.26
C SER A 178 -3.54 7.43 12.53
N PHE A 179 -4.03 8.03 13.61
CA PHE A 179 -3.66 9.37 14.05
C PHE A 179 -3.00 9.32 15.44
N LEU A 180 -2.10 10.25 15.67
CA LEU A 180 -1.46 10.51 16.97
C LEU A 180 -2.01 11.78 17.59
N GLY A 181 -2.59 11.64 18.76
CA GLY A 181 -3.05 12.77 19.57
C GLY A 181 -2.31 12.85 20.91
N VAL A 182 -2.43 13.99 21.55
CA VAL A 182 -1.96 14.21 22.93
C VAL A 182 -3.15 14.65 23.78
N SER A 183 -3.41 13.89 24.85
CA SER A 183 -4.47 14.23 25.79
C SER A 183 -4.01 13.93 27.21
N GLY A 184 -4.19 14.90 28.12
CA GLY A 184 -3.78 14.76 29.53
C GLY A 184 -2.28 14.51 29.73
N GLY A 185 -1.41 14.94 28.79
CA GLY A 185 0.03 14.70 28.81
C GLY A 185 0.47 13.30 28.35
N SER A 186 -0.46 12.48 27.86
CA SER A 186 -0.18 11.15 27.31
C SER A 186 -0.41 11.13 25.80
N LEU A 187 0.39 10.31 25.09
CA LEU A 187 0.18 10.01 23.68
C LEU A 187 -0.97 9.02 23.53
N ASN A 188 -1.82 9.24 22.54
CA ASN A 188 -2.96 8.37 22.23
C ASN A 188 -3.04 8.18 20.72
N SER A 189 -3.50 7.02 20.29
CA SER A 189 -3.88 6.86 18.88
C SER A 189 -5.39 6.86 18.73
N LYS A 190 -5.84 7.47 17.65
CA LYS A 190 -7.18 7.34 17.09
C LYS A 190 -7.07 6.67 15.73
N ILE A 191 -7.86 5.63 15.49
CA ILE A 191 -7.96 5.00 14.17
C ILE A 191 -9.34 5.34 13.62
N ALA A 192 -9.36 6.00 12.46
CA ALA A 192 -10.58 6.32 11.73
C ALA A 192 -10.73 5.38 10.53
N PHE A 193 -11.95 4.87 10.33
CA PHE A 193 -12.32 3.99 9.23
C PHE A 193 -13.28 4.70 8.30
N PHE A 194 -13.03 4.60 7.00
CA PHE A 194 -13.85 5.19 5.94
C PHE A 194 -14.35 4.09 5.00
N ASP A 195 -15.61 4.18 4.57
CA ASP A 195 -16.24 3.24 3.65
C ASP A 195 -16.74 3.98 2.40
N PHE A 196 -16.20 3.61 1.24
CA PHE A 196 -16.54 4.16 -0.07
C PHE A 196 -17.36 3.19 -0.91
N SER A 197 -17.77 2.03 -0.34
CA SER A 197 -18.42 0.93 -1.08
C SER A 197 -19.90 1.18 -1.40
N SER A 198 -20.57 2.08 -0.68
CA SER A 198 -21.99 2.32 -0.86
C SER A 198 -22.32 3.77 -1.09
N ALA A 199 -23.10 4.02 -2.14
CA ALA A 199 -23.77 5.32 -2.38
C ALA A 199 -24.80 5.70 -1.27
N SER A 200 -24.91 4.89 -0.21
CA SER A 200 -25.88 5.03 0.87
C SER A 200 -25.35 5.73 2.11
N VAL A 201 -24.07 6.14 2.13
CA VAL A 201 -23.60 7.04 3.17
C VAL A 201 -24.12 8.43 2.81
N SER A 202 -25.18 8.83 3.49
CA SER A 202 -25.85 10.14 3.33
C SER A 202 -24.99 11.32 3.83
N ASP A 203 -23.74 11.08 4.16
CA ASP A 203 -22.78 12.04 4.67
C ASP A 203 -21.52 12.01 3.80
N ASP A 204 -21.14 13.17 3.29
CA ASP A 204 -19.92 13.38 2.48
C ASP A 204 -18.63 13.02 3.22
N SER A 205 -18.70 12.74 4.54
CA SER A 205 -17.54 12.34 5.35
C SER A 205 -17.05 10.93 5.06
N HIS A 206 -17.87 10.04 4.51
CA HIS A 206 -17.59 8.61 4.34
C HIS A 206 -17.11 7.89 5.62
N LEU A 207 -17.22 8.53 6.78
CA LEU A 207 -16.72 8.00 8.06
C LEU A 207 -17.59 6.83 8.53
N ALA A 208 -17.01 5.64 8.58
CA ALA A 208 -17.65 4.45 9.11
C ALA A 208 -17.57 4.35 10.64
N GLY A 209 -16.52 4.91 11.23
CA GLY A 209 -16.33 4.95 12.68
C GLY A 209 -14.90 5.25 13.09
N THR A 210 -14.72 5.44 14.40
CA THR A 210 -13.41 5.67 15.02
C THR A 210 -13.21 4.78 16.23
N LEU A 211 -11.95 4.39 16.47
CA LEU A 211 -11.51 3.71 17.69
C LEU A 211 -10.43 4.54 18.37
N ASP A 212 -10.59 4.78 19.67
CA ASP A 212 -9.62 5.52 20.48
C ASP A 212 -8.82 4.55 21.34
N TYR A 213 -7.50 4.74 21.39
CA TYR A 213 -6.55 3.92 22.14
C TYR A 213 -5.71 4.80 23.08
N PRO A 214 -6.21 5.08 24.29
CA PRO A 214 -5.47 5.90 25.26
C PRO A 214 -4.16 5.24 25.69
N GLY A 215 -3.07 6.00 25.70
CA GLY A 215 -1.76 5.53 26.15
C GLY A 215 -1.08 4.53 25.22
N ARG A 216 -1.55 4.39 23.97
CA ARG A 216 -0.97 3.48 22.96
C ARG A 216 -0.74 4.23 21.67
N VAL A 217 0.30 3.86 20.94
CA VAL A 217 0.66 4.46 19.66
C VAL A 217 0.72 3.39 18.57
N PHE A 218 0.02 3.62 17.46
CA PHE A 218 -0.01 2.73 16.30
C PHE A 218 0.56 3.43 15.07
N PRO A 219 1.89 3.39 14.88
CA PRO A 219 2.57 4.05 13.77
C PRO A 219 2.35 3.40 12.41
N GLN A 220 1.78 2.20 12.36
CA GLN A 220 1.54 1.48 11.11
C GLN A 220 0.17 0.81 11.12
N ILE A 221 -0.51 0.85 9.95
CA ILE A 221 -1.80 0.21 9.76
C ILE A 221 -1.85 -0.46 8.37
N TYR A 222 -2.47 -1.63 8.31
CA TYR A 222 -2.61 -2.44 7.09
C TYR A 222 -3.99 -3.09 7.03
N TYR A 223 -4.47 -3.38 5.83
CA TYR A 223 -5.58 -4.30 5.62
C TYR A 223 -5.05 -5.72 5.37
N ALA A 224 -5.44 -6.67 6.22
CA ALA A 224 -5.16 -8.08 6.04
C ALA A 224 -6.07 -8.71 4.96
N ASP A 225 -7.31 -8.20 4.87
CA ASP A 225 -8.31 -8.53 3.84
C ASP A 225 -9.23 -7.33 3.59
N SER A 226 -10.33 -7.52 2.85
CA SER A 226 -11.28 -6.44 2.53
C SER A 226 -12.09 -5.92 3.73
N SER A 227 -11.99 -6.55 4.91
CA SER A 227 -12.79 -6.24 6.10
C SER A 227 -12.00 -6.09 7.39
N THR A 228 -10.77 -6.59 7.42
CA THR A 228 -9.93 -6.66 8.62
C THR A 228 -8.73 -5.75 8.48
N ALA A 229 -8.67 -4.69 9.27
CA ALA A 229 -7.48 -3.85 9.43
C ALA A 229 -6.66 -4.34 10.63
N VAL A 230 -5.36 -4.24 10.53
CA VAL A 230 -4.41 -4.55 11.62
C VAL A 230 -3.53 -3.33 11.85
N ALA A 231 -3.54 -2.81 13.06
CA ALA A 231 -2.64 -1.73 13.46
C ALA A 231 -1.52 -2.27 14.34
N LEU A 232 -0.28 -1.96 13.97
CA LEU A 232 0.93 -2.34 14.70
C LEU A 232 1.35 -1.19 15.61
N GLY A 233 1.54 -1.48 16.87
CA GLY A 233 1.87 -0.49 17.88
C GLY A 233 3.09 -0.86 18.72
N ASP A 234 3.43 0.05 19.61
CA ASP A 234 4.54 -0.06 20.56
C ASP A 234 4.40 -1.23 21.56
N THR A 235 3.16 -1.61 21.88
CA THR A 235 2.84 -2.67 22.85
C THR A 235 2.19 -3.91 22.25
N GLY A 236 2.14 -4.02 20.91
CA GLY A 236 1.53 -5.12 20.18
C GLY A 236 0.68 -4.64 19.02
N PHE A 237 -0.26 -5.47 18.58
CA PHE A 237 -1.17 -5.15 17.48
C PHE A 237 -2.64 -5.21 17.92
N VAL A 238 -3.52 -4.63 17.14
CA VAL A 238 -4.97 -4.69 17.26
C VAL A 238 -5.61 -4.93 15.91
#